data_e0f393983cd27c47774ad3a220c900fe
#
_entry.id   e0f393983cd27c47774ad3a220c900fe
#
_cell.length_a   1.000
_cell.length_b   1.000
_cell.length_c   1.000
_cell.angle_alpha   90.00
_cell.angle_beta   90.00
_cell.angle_gamma   90.00
#
_symmetry.space_group_name_H-M   'P 1'
#
loop_
_entity.id
_entity.type
_entity.pdbx_description
1 polymer ?
#
loop_
_entity_poly.entity_id
_entity_poly.type
_entity_poly.pdbx_seq_one_letter_code
_entity_poly.pdbx_strand_id
1 'polypeptide(L)' 'KVDGVYTADPQKDPTATRYTKLNFDEAMSRNLGIMDATAFALCRDQKLPVRVFSIIKHGALKRVVMGEDEGTLVYA' A
#
# COMPACT_ATOMS: atom_id res chain seq x y z
N LYS A 1 -2.44 -6.73 10.35
CA LYS A 1 -2.74 -6.89 8.94
C LYS A 1 -3.70 -5.83 8.47
N VAL A 2 -3.36 -5.21 7.38
CA VAL A 2 -4.12 -4.08 6.88
C VAL A 2 -4.54 -4.34 5.45
N ASP A 3 -5.60 -3.67 5.02
CA ASP A 3 -6.14 -3.82 3.67
C ASP A 3 -5.62 -2.75 2.72
N GLY A 4 -4.64 -1.98 3.14
CA GLY A 4 -4.03 -0.94 2.33
C GLY A 4 -3.07 -0.11 3.16
N VAL A 5 -2.64 1.02 2.62
CA VAL A 5 -1.76 1.97 3.29
C VAL A 5 -2.60 3.13 3.80
N TYR A 6 -2.46 3.46 5.08
CA TYR A 6 -3.23 4.50 5.74
C TYR A 6 -2.37 5.70 6.08
N THR A 7 -3.00 6.84 6.26
CA THR A 7 -2.31 8.09 6.66
C THR A 7 -1.68 7.98 8.04
N ALA A 8 -2.22 7.11 8.89
CA ALA A 8 -1.71 6.80 10.22
C ALA A 8 -2.19 5.41 10.59
N ASP A 9 -1.76 4.90 11.75
CA ASP A 9 -2.24 3.60 12.23
C ASP A 9 -3.73 3.70 12.56
N PRO A 10 -4.61 3.00 11.82
CA PRO A 10 -6.05 3.12 12.04
C PRO A 10 -6.49 2.59 13.39
N GLN A 11 -5.69 1.73 14.03
CA GLN A 11 -6.00 1.24 15.37
C GLN A 11 -5.74 2.28 16.44
N LYS A 12 -4.83 3.22 16.19
CA LYS A 12 -4.47 4.29 17.12
C LYS A 12 -5.14 5.60 16.80
N ASP A 13 -5.48 5.82 15.53
CA ASP A 13 -6.04 7.07 15.05
C ASP A 13 -7.30 6.77 14.23
N PRO A 14 -8.49 6.98 14.82
CA PRO A 14 -9.73 6.69 14.10
C PRO A 14 -9.98 7.61 12.89
N THR A 15 -9.21 8.71 12.76
CA THR A 15 -9.33 9.59 11.60
C THR A 15 -8.43 9.17 10.44
N ALA A 16 -7.64 8.12 10.60
CA ALA A 16 -6.77 7.62 9.54
C ALA A 16 -7.59 7.19 8.34
N THR A 17 -7.13 7.56 7.14
CA THR A 17 -7.79 7.21 5.90
C THR A 17 -6.86 6.39 5.02
N ARG A 18 -7.45 5.51 4.20
CA ARG A 18 -6.69 4.66 3.31
C ARG A 18 -6.37 5.39 2.01
N TYR A 19 -5.12 5.29 1.57
CA TYR A 19 -4.74 5.78 0.25
C TYR A 19 -5.27 4.85 -0.82
N THR A 20 -5.78 5.40 -1.91
CA THR A 20 -6.08 4.64 -3.11
C THR A 20 -4.81 4.49 -3.94
N LYS A 21 -4.05 5.57 -4.09
CA LYS A 21 -2.76 5.59 -4.79
C LYS A 21 -1.77 6.38 -3.96
N LEU A 22 -0.51 5.98 -4.03
CA LEU A 22 0.54 6.61 -3.24
C LEU A 22 1.85 6.52 -4.01
N ASN A 23 2.58 7.64 -4.07
CA ASN A 23 3.89 7.69 -4.70
C ASN A 23 4.93 7.07 -3.76
N PHE A 24 5.94 6.38 -4.32
CA PHE A 24 7.02 5.80 -3.51
C PHE A 24 7.72 6.83 -2.65
N ASP A 25 8.04 7.98 -3.23
CA ASP A 25 8.77 9.02 -2.50
C ASP A 25 7.95 9.54 -1.32
N GLU A 26 6.65 9.70 -1.51
CA GLU A 26 5.78 10.13 -0.41
C GLU A 26 5.70 9.07 0.68
N ALA A 27 5.59 7.79 0.29
CA ALA A 27 5.55 6.70 1.26
C ALA A 27 6.84 6.65 2.08
N MET A 28 7.98 6.87 1.44
CA MET A 28 9.26 6.86 2.13
C MET A 28 9.42 8.09 3.03
N SER A 29 9.03 9.28 2.57
CA SER A 29 9.17 10.50 3.37
C SER A 29 8.26 10.47 4.59
N ARG A 30 7.10 9.82 4.49
CA ARG A 30 6.19 9.67 5.62
C ARG A 30 6.51 8.47 6.51
N ASN A 31 7.49 7.66 6.11
CA ASN A 31 7.96 6.50 6.89
C ASN A 31 6.81 5.56 7.25
N LEU A 32 6.04 5.18 6.24
CA LEU A 32 4.80 4.42 6.47
C LEU A 32 5.01 2.93 6.74
N GLY A 33 6.25 2.42 6.55
CA GLY A 33 6.57 1.05 6.95
C GLY A 33 5.81 -0.02 6.18
N ILE A 34 5.68 0.16 4.86
CA ILE A 34 4.88 -0.75 4.03
C ILE A 34 5.53 -2.12 3.92
N MET A 35 6.85 -2.15 3.75
CA MET A 35 7.61 -3.37 3.60
C MET A 35 9.05 -3.10 4.02
N ASP A 36 9.90 -4.14 3.94
CA ASP A 36 11.33 -3.96 4.20
C ASP A 36 11.88 -2.81 3.35
N ALA A 37 12.63 -1.91 4.00
CA ALA A 37 13.12 -0.70 3.36
C ALA A 37 13.98 -0.99 2.12
N THR A 38 14.81 -2.03 2.19
CA THR A 38 15.67 -2.40 1.06
C THR A 38 14.83 -2.88 -0.13
N ALA A 39 13.84 -3.74 0.15
CA ALA A 39 12.95 -4.22 -0.92
C ALA A 39 12.13 -3.09 -1.50
N PHE A 40 11.66 -2.17 -0.66
CA PHE A 40 10.85 -1.03 -1.10
C PHE A 40 11.68 -0.11 -2.00
N ALA A 41 12.91 0.18 -1.61
CA ALA A 41 13.81 1.00 -2.42
C ALA A 41 14.12 0.34 -3.76
N LEU A 42 14.29 -0.98 -3.78
CA LEU A 42 14.52 -1.71 -5.02
C LEU A 42 13.31 -1.60 -5.96
N CYS A 43 12.11 -1.76 -5.44
CA CYS A 43 10.90 -1.60 -6.25
C CYS A 43 10.82 -0.19 -6.83
N ARG A 44 11.15 0.83 -6.04
CA ARG A 44 11.18 2.21 -6.52
C ARG A 44 12.19 2.39 -7.65
N ASP A 45 13.41 1.88 -7.46
CA ASP A 45 14.47 2.03 -8.43
C ASP A 45 14.16 1.33 -9.75
N GLN A 46 13.49 0.19 -9.67
CA GLN A 46 13.07 -0.58 -10.84
C GLN A 46 11.73 -0.11 -11.40
N LYS A 47 11.09 0.88 -10.75
CA LYS A 47 9.78 1.41 -11.13
C LYS A 47 8.71 0.33 -11.16
N LEU A 48 8.78 -0.61 -10.22
CA LEU A 48 7.80 -1.69 -10.09
C LEU A 48 6.68 -1.24 -9.17
N PRO A 49 5.43 -1.19 -9.64
CA PRO A 49 4.33 -0.82 -8.75
C PRO A 49 4.08 -1.90 -7.70
N VAL A 50 3.65 -1.47 -6.53
CA VAL A 50 3.34 -2.37 -5.42
C VAL A 50 1.89 -2.15 -5.01
N ARG A 51 1.13 -3.23 -4.89
CA ARG A 51 -0.24 -3.13 -4.38
C ARG A 51 -0.33 -3.77 -3.01
N VAL A 52 -0.80 -2.98 -2.06
CA VAL A 52 -0.97 -3.41 -0.67
C VAL A 52 -2.45 -3.71 -0.45
N PHE A 53 -2.77 -4.95 -0.08
CA PHE A 53 -4.16 -5.33 0.17
C PHE A 53 -4.18 -6.50 1.16
N SER A 54 -5.38 -6.80 1.70
CA SER A 54 -5.53 -7.93 2.62
C SER A 54 -5.84 -9.20 1.84
N ILE A 55 -4.99 -10.21 1.96
CA ILE A 55 -5.20 -11.49 1.28
C ILE A 55 -6.30 -12.32 1.92
N ILE A 56 -6.68 -11.98 3.15
CA ILE A 56 -7.77 -12.69 3.83
C ILE A 56 -9.14 -12.06 3.57
N LYS A 57 -9.18 -10.89 2.97
CA LYS A 57 -10.43 -10.26 2.60
C LYS A 57 -11.04 -11.01 1.43
N HIS A 58 -12.30 -11.45 1.57
CA HIS A 58 -12.96 -12.26 0.56
C HIS A 58 -12.97 -11.55 -0.81
N GLY A 59 -12.43 -12.22 -1.80
CA GLY A 59 -12.41 -11.71 -3.18
C GLY A 59 -11.35 -10.65 -3.47
N ALA A 60 -10.52 -10.26 -2.48
CA ALA A 60 -9.54 -9.19 -2.68
C ALA A 60 -8.50 -9.55 -3.75
N LEU A 61 -7.94 -10.75 -3.70
CA LEU A 61 -6.96 -11.18 -4.68
C LEU A 61 -7.56 -11.21 -6.09
N LYS A 62 -8.78 -11.69 -6.21
CA LYS A 62 -9.47 -11.73 -7.50
C LYS A 62 -9.64 -10.32 -8.06
N ARG A 63 -10.04 -9.36 -7.22
CA ARG A 63 -10.20 -7.97 -7.66
C ARG A 63 -8.89 -7.37 -8.12
N VAL A 64 -7.79 -7.65 -7.41
CA VAL A 64 -6.47 -7.16 -7.81
C VAL A 64 -6.08 -7.72 -9.18
N VAL A 65 -6.27 -9.02 -9.39
CA VAL A 65 -5.95 -9.67 -10.65
C VAL A 65 -6.80 -9.12 -11.80
N MET A 66 -8.05 -8.77 -11.52
CA MET A 66 -8.97 -8.20 -12.51
C MET A 66 -8.72 -6.71 -12.77
N GLY A 67 -7.78 -6.10 -12.06
CA GLY A 67 -7.47 -4.68 -12.25
C GLY A 67 -8.39 -3.73 -11.52
N GLU A 68 -9.20 -4.22 -10.60
CA GLU A 68 -10.11 -3.38 -9.82
C GLU A 68 -9.37 -2.69 -8.67
N ASP A 69 -9.92 -1.59 -8.18
CA ASP A 69 -9.35 -0.85 -7.06
C ASP A 69 -9.53 -1.67 -5.77
N GLU A 70 -8.43 -2.22 -5.27
CA GLU A 70 -8.40 -2.94 -4.02
C GLU A 70 -7.13 -2.56 -3.29
N GLY A 71 -7.25 -2.11 -2.02
CA GLY A 71 -6.10 -1.70 -1.25
C GLY A 71 -5.49 -0.40 -1.74
N THR A 72 -4.18 -0.32 -1.73
CA THR A 72 -3.43 0.87 -2.12
C THR A 72 -2.41 0.52 -3.18
N LEU A 73 -2.36 1.31 -4.25
CA LEU A 73 -1.34 1.16 -5.29
C LEU A 73 -0.20 2.15 -5.00
N VAL A 74 1.00 1.63 -4.81
CA VAL A 74 2.22 2.44 -4.65
C VAL A 74 2.97 2.42 -5.98
N TYR A 75 3.30 3.58 -6.50
CA TYR A 75 3.88 3.71 -7.83
C TYR A 75 5.04 4.72 -7.85
N ALA A 76 5.82 4.66 -8.90
CA ALA A 76 6.95 5.57 -9.07
C ALA A 76 6.54 6.93 -9.60
#